data_0c00e5d2ec3e33ec4ac145a6a0a49742
#
_entry.id   0c00e5d2ec3e33ec4ac145a6a0a49742
#
_cell.length_a   1.000
_cell.length_b   1.000
_cell.length_c   1.000
_cell.angle_alpha   90.00
_cell.angle_beta   90.00
_cell.angle_gamma   90.00
#
_symmetry.space_group_name_H-M   'P 1'
#
loop_
_entity.id
_entity.type
_entity.pdbx_description
1 polymer ?
#
loop_
_entity_poly.entity_id
_entity_poly.type
_entity_poly.pdbx_seq_one_letter_code
_entity_poly.pdbx_strand_id
1 'polypeptide(L)'
;MKIEVLHHASVKLTDEKTIYFDPYLISDKTHDADYIFITHDHYDHYDALSIKNISNENTKIIVPTCLKDEKCDLVVEPNKSYKIDDISFETVRAYNVNKSFHLKEKDYVGYIVLLKGVYY
;
A
#
# COMPACT_ATOMS: atom_id res chain seq x y z
N MET A 1 -15.92 10.26 -4.09
CA MET A 1 -14.59 9.61 -4.28
C MET A 1 -13.56 10.67 -4.64
N LYS A 2 -12.44 10.66 -3.94
CA LYS A 2 -11.37 11.60 -4.18
C LYS A 2 -10.05 10.84 -4.29
N ILE A 3 -9.28 11.11 -5.35
CA ILE A 3 -7.97 10.51 -5.56
C ILE A 3 -6.95 11.64 -5.57
N GLU A 4 -5.95 11.54 -4.69
CA GLU A 4 -4.89 12.54 -4.59
C GLU A 4 -3.54 11.88 -4.80
N VAL A 5 -2.75 12.42 -5.73
CA VAL A 5 -1.35 12.03 -5.89
C VAL A 5 -0.55 12.93 -4.98
N LEU A 6 0.17 12.34 -4.03
CA LEU A 6 0.93 13.07 -3.02
C LEU A 6 2.36 13.28 -3.49
N HIS A 7 3.32 12.52 -2.94
CA HIS A 7 4.72 12.62 -3.31
C HIS A 7 5.18 11.34 -3.98
N HIS A 8 5.90 11.44 -5.09
CA HIS A 8 6.41 10.29 -5.84
C HIS A 8 5.25 9.36 -6.22
N ALA A 9 5.28 8.10 -5.81
CA ALA A 9 4.22 7.13 -6.10
C ALA A 9 3.12 7.10 -5.03
N SER A 10 3.15 8.02 -4.08
CA SER A 10 2.19 8.05 -2.98
C SER A 10 0.84 8.55 -3.46
N VAL A 11 -0.22 7.78 -3.16
CA VAL A 11 -1.58 8.11 -3.57
C VAL A 11 -2.51 7.97 -2.36
N LYS A 12 -3.42 8.92 -2.21
CA LYS A 12 -4.47 8.87 -1.20
C LYS A 12 -5.82 8.76 -1.90
N LEU A 13 -6.59 7.76 -1.52
CA LEU A 13 -7.91 7.51 -2.05
C LEU A 13 -8.91 7.70 -0.93
N THR A 14 -9.85 8.63 -1.10
CA THR A 14 -10.86 8.93 -0.09
C THR A 14 -12.25 8.62 -0.63
N ASP A 15 -12.96 7.72 0.03
CA ASP A 15 -14.34 7.40 -0.23
C ASP A 15 -15.00 7.20 1.12
N GLU A 16 -15.72 6.09 1.33
CA GLU A 16 -16.20 5.75 2.68
C GLU A 16 -15.03 5.43 3.61
N LYS A 17 -13.93 4.96 3.02
CA LYS A 17 -12.68 4.65 3.72
C LYS A 17 -11.57 5.53 3.17
N THR A 18 -10.56 5.77 3.98
CA THR A 18 -9.36 6.47 3.58
C THR A 18 -8.24 5.46 3.36
N ILE A 19 -7.73 5.38 2.15
CA ILE A 19 -6.74 4.40 1.73
C ILE A 19 -5.50 5.12 1.20
N TYR A 20 -4.34 4.75 1.72
CA TYR A 20 -3.07 5.27 1.23
C TYR A 20 -2.31 4.15 0.52
N PHE A 21 -1.67 4.51 -0.58
CA PHE A 21 -0.74 3.64 -1.30
C PHE A 21 0.64 4.26 -1.21
N ASP A 22 1.60 3.52 -0.68
CA ASP A 22 3.01 3.94 -0.57
C ASP A 22 3.17 5.36 0.01
N PRO A 23 2.66 5.62 1.22
CA PRO A 23 2.76 6.97 1.80
C PRO A 23 4.21 7.40 1.97
N TYR A 24 4.53 8.61 1.51
CA TYR A 24 5.90 9.12 1.48
C TYR A 24 5.93 10.63 1.70
N LEU A 25 6.85 11.08 2.54
CA LEU A 25 7.04 12.49 2.88
C LEU A 25 5.78 13.16 3.42
N ILE A 26 5.01 12.44 4.22
CA ILE A 26 3.81 12.97 4.86
C ILE A 26 4.17 13.42 6.26
N SER A 27 4.20 14.74 6.46
CA SER A 27 4.54 15.32 7.76
C SER A 27 3.31 15.60 8.62
N ASP A 28 2.14 15.72 8.01
CA ASP A 28 0.91 15.99 8.74
C ASP A 28 0.47 14.75 9.53
N LYS A 29 0.17 14.95 10.81
CA LYS A 29 -0.25 13.86 11.68
C LYS A 29 -1.77 13.73 11.65
N THR A 30 -2.29 13.28 10.51
CA THR A 30 -3.73 13.20 10.29
C THR A 30 -4.38 12.02 11.00
N HIS A 31 -3.63 10.91 11.15
CA HIS A 31 -4.13 9.67 11.77
C HIS A 31 -5.48 9.21 11.19
N ASP A 32 -5.66 9.43 9.89
CA ASP A 32 -6.93 9.19 9.21
C ASP A 32 -6.95 7.92 8.34
N ALA A 33 -5.85 7.20 8.25
CA ALA A 33 -5.78 6.04 7.38
C ALA A 33 -6.62 4.89 7.93
N ASP A 34 -7.47 4.33 7.09
CA ASP A 34 -8.15 3.07 7.36
C ASP A 34 -7.31 1.90 6.85
N TYR A 35 -6.71 2.06 5.68
CA TYR A 35 -5.85 1.05 5.06
C TYR A 35 -4.62 1.69 4.45
N ILE A 36 -3.50 0.98 4.55
CA ILE A 36 -2.23 1.38 3.93
C ILE A 36 -1.73 0.18 3.14
N PHE A 37 -1.53 0.37 1.83
CA PHE A 37 -1.00 -0.65 0.93
C PHE A 37 0.41 -0.27 0.50
N ILE A 38 1.36 -1.16 0.70
CA ILE A 38 2.76 -0.94 0.34
C ILE A 38 3.11 -1.88 -0.82
N THR A 39 3.73 -1.34 -1.86
CA THR A 39 4.07 -2.12 -3.06
C THR A 39 5.45 -2.77 -2.97
N HIS A 40 6.43 -2.10 -2.39
CA HIS A 40 7.77 -2.65 -2.23
C HIS A 40 8.54 -1.88 -1.16
N ASP A 41 9.80 -2.28 -0.91
CA ASP A 41 10.57 -1.82 0.25
C ASP A 41 11.51 -0.65 0.00
N HIS A 42 11.47 -0.02 -1.18
CA HIS A 42 12.27 1.16 -1.46
C HIS A 42 11.83 2.33 -0.57
N TYR A 43 12.76 3.20 -0.20
CA TYR A 43 12.51 4.28 0.77
C TYR A 43 11.36 5.20 0.37
N ASP A 44 11.11 5.38 -0.94
CA ASP A 44 10.03 6.23 -1.44
C ASP A 44 8.69 5.51 -1.54
N HIS A 45 8.63 4.23 -1.13
CA HIS A 45 7.40 3.44 -1.07
C HIS A 45 7.13 2.91 0.32
N TYR A 46 8.17 2.79 1.14
CA TYR A 46 8.01 2.40 2.54
C TYR A 46 8.70 3.44 3.42
N ASP A 47 7.92 4.38 3.91
CA ASP A 47 8.38 5.46 4.79
C ASP A 47 7.70 5.30 6.15
N ALA A 48 8.44 4.74 7.09
CA ALA A 48 7.89 4.41 8.41
C ALA A 48 7.36 5.64 9.15
N LEU A 49 7.98 6.79 8.97
CA LEU A 49 7.51 8.02 9.62
C LEU A 49 6.18 8.48 9.04
N SER A 50 6.03 8.44 7.72
CA SER A 50 4.77 8.79 7.07
C SER A 50 3.66 7.83 7.51
N ILE A 51 3.96 6.53 7.57
CA ILE A 51 3.00 5.52 8.04
C ILE A 51 2.54 5.86 9.46
N LYS A 52 3.48 6.21 10.33
CA LYS A 52 3.16 6.59 11.71
C LYS A 52 2.27 7.82 11.76
N ASN A 53 2.56 8.81 10.92
CA ASN A 53 1.81 10.08 10.93
C ASN A 53 0.36 9.92 10.49
N ILE A 54 0.06 8.95 9.63
CA ILE A 54 -1.30 8.75 9.12
C ILE A 54 -2.04 7.61 9.82
N SER A 55 -1.33 6.77 10.57
CA SER A 55 -1.93 5.61 11.23
C SER A 55 -2.63 5.95 12.54
N ASN A 56 -3.68 5.18 12.86
CA ASN A 56 -4.31 5.16 14.15
C ASN A 56 -4.38 3.71 14.63
N GLU A 57 -4.99 3.46 15.77
CA GLU A 57 -5.02 2.11 16.35
C GLU A 57 -5.81 1.11 15.51
N ASN A 58 -6.66 1.59 14.62
CA ASN A 58 -7.51 0.74 13.76
C ASN A 58 -6.98 0.59 12.34
N THR A 59 -5.89 1.26 12.01
CA THR A 59 -5.31 1.20 10.65
C THR A 59 -4.80 -0.19 10.33
N LYS A 60 -5.15 -0.70 9.14
CA LYS A 60 -4.66 -1.98 8.64
C LYS A 60 -3.57 -1.73 7.62
N ILE A 61 -2.44 -2.40 7.78
CA ILE A 61 -1.27 -2.22 6.92
C ILE A 61 -1.02 -3.50 6.14
N ILE A 62 -0.98 -3.40 4.82
CA ILE A 62 -0.82 -4.52 3.90
C ILE A 62 0.53 -4.36 3.18
N VAL A 63 1.38 -5.37 3.28
CA VAL A 63 2.75 -5.32 2.76
C VAL A 63 3.08 -6.57 1.95
N PRO A 64 4.04 -6.47 1.00
CA PRO A 64 4.56 -7.64 0.31
C PRO A 64 5.51 -8.44 1.22
N THR A 65 5.92 -9.63 0.76
CA THR A 65 6.75 -10.53 1.56
C THR A 65 8.09 -9.95 1.94
N CYS A 66 8.65 -9.03 1.13
CA CYS A 66 9.92 -8.39 1.46
C CYS A 66 9.86 -7.54 2.73
N LEU A 67 8.67 -7.20 3.20
CA LEU A 67 8.44 -6.42 4.42
C LEU A 67 7.74 -7.22 5.51
N LYS A 68 7.75 -8.55 5.41
CA LYS A 68 7.01 -9.41 6.33
C LYS A 68 7.43 -9.27 7.80
N ASP A 69 8.66 -8.83 8.06
CA ASP A 69 9.17 -8.67 9.41
C ASP A 69 8.84 -7.29 10.01
N GLU A 70 8.23 -6.41 9.21
CA GLU A 70 7.79 -5.12 9.70
C GLU A 70 6.39 -5.22 10.29
N LYS A 71 6.01 -4.23 11.09
CA LYS A 71 4.68 -4.21 11.67
C LYS A 71 3.62 -4.09 10.57
N CYS A 72 2.78 -5.10 10.45
CA CYS A 72 1.74 -5.14 9.43
C CYS A 72 0.59 -6.03 9.86
N ASP A 73 -0.52 -5.93 9.16
CA ASP A 73 -1.72 -6.72 9.43
C ASP A 73 -1.92 -7.85 8.42
N LEU A 74 -1.38 -7.69 7.22
CA LEU A 74 -1.50 -8.70 6.17
C LEU A 74 -0.24 -8.67 5.29
N VAL A 75 0.35 -9.83 5.06
CA VAL A 75 1.46 -10.01 4.12
C VAL A 75 0.90 -10.67 2.87
N VAL A 76 1.18 -10.09 1.71
CA VAL A 76 0.60 -10.56 0.45
C VAL A 76 1.68 -11.03 -0.52
N GLU A 77 1.26 -11.95 -1.41
CA GLU A 77 2.07 -12.46 -2.51
C GLU A 77 1.52 -11.94 -3.83
N PRO A 78 2.32 -11.89 -4.90
CA PRO A 78 1.82 -11.42 -6.18
C PRO A 78 0.83 -12.41 -6.81
N ASN A 79 -0.03 -11.89 -7.68
CA ASN A 79 -0.97 -12.66 -8.50
C ASN A 79 -1.98 -13.46 -7.67
N LYS A 80 -2.46 -12.86 -6.59
CA LYS A 80 -3.47 -13.47 -5.72
C LYS A 80 -4.58 -12.50 -5.40
N SER A 81 -5.71 -13.06 -4.96
CA SER A 81 -6.86 -12.27 -4.53
C SER A 81 -6.99 -12.34 -3.02
N TYR A 82 -7.31 -11.22 -2.41
CA TYR A 82 -7.42 -11.09 -0.97
C TYR A 82 -8.66 -10.30 -0.59
N LYS A 83 -9.06 -10.46 0.66
CA LYS A 83 -10.10 -9.63 1.25
C LYS A 83 -9.69 -9.27 2.67
N ILE A 84 -9.76 -7.98 3.00
CA ILE A 84 -9.53 -7.51 4.37
C ILE A 84 -10.73 -6.66 4.76
N ASP A 85 -11.39 -7.05 5.86
CA ASP A 85 -12.66 -6.48 6.27
C ASP A 85 -13.66 -6.56 5.09
N ASP A 86 -14.15 -5.44 4.57
CA ASP A 86 -15.09 -5.41 3.46
C ASP A 86 -14.42 -5.07 2.13
N ILE A 87 -13.10 -4.96 2.11
CA ILE A 87 -12.36 -4.56 0.91
C ILE A 87 -11.77 -5.79 0.24
N SER A 88 -12.15 -5.98 -1.04
CA SER A 88 -11.56 -7.02 -1.89
C SER A 88 -10.50 -6.39 -2.77
N PHE A 89 -9.38 -7.07 -2.92
CA PHE A 89 -8.32 -6.58 -3.79
C PHE A 89 -7.54 -7.73 -4.38
N GLU A 90 -6.83 -7.43 -5.46
CA GLU A 90 -5.96 -8.38 -6.13
C GLU A 90 -4.56 -7.81 -6.16
N THR A 91 -3.57 -8.70 -6.17
CA THR A 91 -2.18 -8.31 -6.34
C THR A 91 -1.69 -8.76 -7.70
N VAL A 92 -0.79 -7.98 -8.28
CA VAL A 92 -0.09 -8.35 -9.49
C VAL A 92 1.41 -8.25 -9.22
N ARG A 93 2.20 -9.04 -9.94
CA ARG A 93 3.64 -8.97 -9.77
C ARG A 93 4.17 -7.68 -10.39
N ALA A 94 4.91 -6.91 -9.62
CA ALA A 94 5.50 -5.67 -10.08
C ALA A 94 6.99 -5.88 -10.35
N TYR A 95 7.41 -5.53 -11.57
CA TYR A 95 8.81 -5.56 -11.97
C TYR A 95 9.26 -4.17 -12.34
N ASN A 96 10.53 -3.90 -12.13
CA ASN A 96 11.18 -2.78 -12.78
C ASN A 96 12.12 -3.37 -13.82
N VAL A 97 11.64 -3.46 -15.05
CA VAL A 97 12.38 -4.10 -16.14
C VAL A 97 13.65 -3.37 -16.52
N ASN A 98 13.81 -2.13 -16.10
CA ASN A 98 14.99 -1.32 -16.39
C ASN A 98 16.08 -1.48 -15.33
N LYS A 99 15.86 -2.31 -14.33
CA LYS A 99 16.77 -2.49 -13.20
C LYS A 99 17.10 -3.97 -13.06
N SER A 100 18.29 -4.35 -13.48
CA SER A 100 18.71 -5.75 -13.41
C SER A 100 18.77 -6.32 -11.99
N PHE A 101 18.92 -5.44 -11.00
CA PHE A 101 18.95 -5.85 -9.61
C PHE A 101 17.56 -5.95 -8.96
N HIS A 102 16.51 -5.69 -9.72
CA HIS A 102 15.16 -5.89 -9.23
C HIS A 102 14.83 -7.36 -9.32
N LEU A 103 14.89 -8.00 -8.20
CA LEU A 103 14.86 -9.45 -8.12
C LEU A 103 13.43 -9.93 -7.94
N LYS A 104 13.10 -11.02 -8.63
CA LYS A 104 11.78 -11.63 -8.51
C LYS A 104 11.52 -12.12 -7.10
N GLU A 105 12.57 -12.55 -6.39
CA GLU A 105 12.44 -13.03 -5.01
C GLU A 105 12.04 -11.94 -4.03
N LYS A 106 12.08 -10.65 -4.43
CA LYS A 106 11.57 -9.57 -3.60
C LYS A 106 10.04 -9.54 -3.58
N ASP A 107 9.40 -10.20 -4.54
CA ASP A 107 7.94 -10.30 -4.62
C ASP A 107 7.22 -8.96 -4.51
N TYR A 108 7.76 -7.94 -5.18
CA TYR A 108 7.10 -6.64 -5.24
C TYR A 108 5.74 -6.77 -5.91
N VAL A 109 4.77 -6.02 -5.43
CA VAL A 109 3.39 -6.13 -5.90
C VAL A 109 2.81 -4.79 -6.32
N GLY A 110 1.84 -4.85 -7.23
CA GLY A 110 0.89 -3.79 -7.47
C GLY A 110 -0.45 -4.21 -6.91
N TYR A 111 -1.33 -3.28 -6.65
CA TYR A 111 -2.65 -3.55 -6.08
C TYR A 111 -3.74 -3.08 -7.01
N ILE A 112 -4.81 -3.88 -7.09
CA ILE A 112 -6.05 -3.49 -7.75
C ILE A 112 -7.15 -3.64 -6.70
N VAL A 113 -7.67 -2.52 -6.23
CA VAL A 113 -8.63 -2.50 -5.11
C VAL A 113 -10.03 -2.27 -5.66
N LEU A 114 -10.97 -3.08 -5.23
CA LEU A 114 -12.37 -2.97 -5.63
C LEU A 114 -13.13 -2.11 -4.62
N LEU A 115 -13.67 -0.98 -5.08
CA LEU A 115 -14.48 -0.07 -4.27
C LEU A 115 -15.75 0.28 -5.02
N LYS A 116 -16.91 0.00 -4.42
CA LYS A 116 -18.23 0.31 -5.00
C LYS A 116 -18.38 -0.19 -6.44
N GLY A 117 -17.85 -1.38 -6.71
CA GLY A 117 -17.93 -1.98 -8.03
C GLY A 117 -16.91 -1.45 -9.04
N VAL A 118 -15.99 -0.60 -8.63
CA VAL A 118 -14.95 -0.03 -9.51
C VAL A 118 -13.57 -0.42 -8.98
N TYR A 119 -12.69 -0.83 -9.91
CA TYR A 119 -11.31 -1.21 -9.59
C TYR A 119 -10.37 -0.01 -9.67
N TYR A 120 -9.47 0.06 -8.72
CA TYR A 120 -8.46 1.12 -8.63
C TYR A 120 -7.07 0.55 -8.47
#